data_b50d847e67bac131ea89e3ab08e86c7f
#
_entry.id   b50d847e67bac131ea89e3ab08e86c7f
#
_cell.length_a   1.000
_cell.length_b   1.000
_cell.length_c   1.000
_cell.angle_alpha   90.00
_cell.angle_beta   90.00
_cell.angle_gamma   90.00
#
_symmetry.space_group_name_H-M   'P 1'
#
loop_
_entity.id
_entity.type
_entity.pdbx_description
1 polymer ?
#
loop_
_entity_poly.entity_id
_entity_poly.type
_entity_poly.pdbx_seq_one_letter_code
_entity_poly.pdbx_strand_id
1 'polypeptide(L)'
;MCRNITELRGLEPAATAEEIEAAARQYVRKVSGVQKLSDATREPFEQAVAEVTATTMRLLGVLPARKQPPATVPPLRRPDVRARMAAAAANG
;
A
#
# COMPACT_ATOMS: atom_id res chain seq x y z
N MET A 1 -13.85 -0.13 -1.35
CA MET A 1 -13.11 -0.35 -2.60
C MET A 1 -11.61 -0.42 -2.32
N CYS A 2 -10.90 -1.31 -2.98
CA CYS A 2 -9.50 -1.58 -2.72
C CYS A 2 -8.58 -0.69 -3.54
N ARG A 3 -8.42 0.57 -3.14
CA ARG A 3 -7.63 1.55 -3.91
C ARG A 3 -6.14 1.21 -3.97
N ASN A 4 -5.58 0.80 -2.82
CA ASN A 4 -4.13 0.52 -2.74
C ASN A 4 -3.79 -0.92 -3.09
N ILE A 5 -4.79 -1.80 -3.13
CA ILE A 5 -4.59 -3.19 -3.49
C ILE A 5 -4.76 -3.30 -5.01
N THR A 6 -3.64 -3.19 -5.70
CA THR A 6 -3.57 -3.24 -7.15
C THR A 6 -2.28 -3.95 -7.54
N GLU A 7 -2.11 -4.24 -8.82
CA GLU A 7 -0.89 -4.90 -9.28
C GLU A 7 0.31 -3.98 -9.15
N LEU A 8 1.28 -4.40 -8.34
CA LEU A 8 2.50 -3.62 -8.12
C LEU A 8 3.69 -4.20 -8.87
N ARG A 9 3.57 -5.45 -9.36
CA ARG A 9 4.63 -6.08 -10.15
C ARG A 9 4.75 -5.43 -11.51
N GLY A 10 5.95 -5.06 -11.88
CA GLY A 10 6.23 -4.52 -13.22
C GLY A 10 6.03 -3.02 -13.38
N LEU A 11 5.81 -2.31 -12.27
CA LEU A 11 5.72 -0.84 -12.33
C LEU A 11 7.08 -0.22 -12.67
N GLU A 12 7.04 0.87 -13.40
CA GLU A 12 8.22 1.67 -13.72
C GLU A 12 8.00 3.11 -13.24
N PRO A 13 8.78 3.60 -12.29
CA PRO A 13 9.78 2.85 -11.51
C PRO A 13 9.14 1.80 -10.59
N ALA A 14 9.96 0.92 -10.04
CA ALA A 14 9.50 -0.19 -9.22
C ALA A 14 8.65 0.29 -8.03
N ALA A 15 7.77 -0.58 -7.53
CA ALA A 15 6.93 -0.28 -6.39
C ALA A 15 7.77 0.14 -5.19
N THR A 16 7.36 1.21 -4.52
CA THR A 16 8.05 1.72 -3.34
C THR A 16 7.56 0.99 -2.09
N ALA A 17 8.36 1.04 -1.03
CA ALA A 17 7.96 0.49 0.26
C ALA A 17 6.67 1.14 0.76
N GLU A 18 6.50 2.43 0.52
CA GLU A 18 5.28 3.16 0.89
C GLU A 18 4.05 2.60 0.18
N GLU A 19 4.16 2.30 -1.11
CA GLU A 19 3.06 1.73 -1.89
C GLU A 19 2.69 0.34 -1.39
N ILE A 20 3.70 -0.48 -1.07
CA ILE A 20 3.49 -1.83 -0.56
C ILE A 20 2.84 -1.78 0.82
N GLU A 21 3.32 -0.90 1.69
CA GLU A 21 2.76 -0.73 3.02
C GLU A 21 1.31 -0.24 2.97
N ALA A 22 0.99 0.67 2.05
CA ALA A 22 -0.38 1.17 1.89
C ALA A 22 -1.34 0.04 1.51
N ALA A 23 -0.92 -0.87 0.63
CA ALA A 23 -1.70 -2.04 0.26
C ALA A 23 -1.87 -3.00 1.45
N ALA A 24 -0.79 -3.23 2.19
CA ALA A 24 -0.81 -4.10 3.37
C ALA A 24 -1.76 -3.55 4.43
N ARG A 25 -1.69 -2.27 4.69
CA ARG A 25 -2.55 -1.60 5.69
C ARG A 25 -4.02 -1.68 5.30
N GLN A 26 -4.32 -1.49 4.04
CA GLN A 26 -5.70 -1.60 3.55
C GLN A 26 -6.23 -3.02 3.71
N TYR A 27 -5.40 -4.02 3.39
CA TYR A 27 -5.77 -5.42 3.58
C TYR A 27 -6.07 -5.73 5.03
N VAL A 28 -5.17 -5.37 5.94
CA VAL A 28 -5.34 -5.64 7.37
C VAL A 28 -6.59 -4.94 7.91
N ARG A 29 -6.81 -3.68 7.50
CA ARG A 29 -7.98 -2.92 7.93
C ARG A 29 -9.27 -3.59 7.47
N LYS A 30 -9.31 -4.05 6.24
CA LYS A 30 -10.50 -4.68 5.68
C LYS A 30 -10.82 -6.01 6.35
N VAL A 31 -9.82 -6.88 6.54
CA VAL A 31 -10.08 -8.21 7.10
C VAL A 31 -10.30 -8.19 8.59
N SER A 32 -9.72 -7.23 9.31
CA SER A 32 -9.90 -7.11 10.76
C SER A 32 -11.13 -6.30 11.13
N GLY A 33 -11.61 -5.45 10.24
CA GLY A 33 -12.71 -4.54 10.53
C GLY A 33 -12.32 -3.40 11.47
N VAL A 34 -11.03 -3.24 11.78
CA VAL A 34 -10.56 -2.18 12.66
C VAL A 34 -10.50 -0.87 11.89
N GLN A 35 -11.42 0.04 12.21
CA GLN A 35 -11.47 1.36 11.58
C GLN A 35 -10.56 2.35 12.29
N LYS A 36 -10.52 2.26 13.59
CA LYS A 36 -9.82 3.20 14.47
C LYS A 36 -8.96 2.42 15.44
N LEU A 37 -7.68 2.74 15.50
CA LEU A 37 -6.75 2.05 16.40
C LEU A 37 -6.97 2.51 17.85
N SER A 38 -6.98 1.54 18.76
CA SER A 38 -7.03 1.76 20.20
C SER A 38 -5.75 1.21 20.80
N ASP A 39 -5.57 1.41 22.11
CA ASP A 39 -4.39 0.84 22.79
C ASP A 39 -4.36 -0.69 22.68
N ALA A 40 -5.56 -1.32 22.68
CA ALA A 40 -5.64 -2.78 22.59
C ALA A 40 -5.39 -3.30 21.17
N THR A 41 -5.68 -2.51 20.14
CA THR A 41 -5.62 -2.98 18.74
C THR A 41 -4.39 -2.51 17.99
N ARG A 42 -3.72 -1.45 18.46
CA ARG A 42 -2.61 -0.83 17.72
C ARG A 42 -1.44 -1.78 17.48
N GLU A 43 -0.93 -2.41 18.54
CA GLU A 43 0.24 -3.26 18.40
C GLU A 43 0.00 -4.45 17.48
N PRO A 44 -1.05 -5.27 17.67
CA PRO A 44 -1.29 -6.39 16.76
C PRO A 44 -1.61 -5.92 15.34
N PHE A 45 -2.29 -4.79 15.19
CA PHE A 45 -2.59 -4.24 13.87
C PHE A 45 -1.30 -3.85 13.13
N GLU A 46 -0.44 -3.06 13.78
CA GLU A 46 0.81 -2.61 13.16
C GLU A 46 1.77 -3.78 12.90
N GLN A 47 1.76 -4.77 13.77
CA GLN A 47 2.53 -5.99 13.56
C GLN A 47 2.09 -6.71 12.29
N ALA A 48 0.79 -6.87 12.09
CA ALA A 48 0.25 -7.51 10.90
C ALA A 48 0.62 -6.72 9.64
N VAL A 49 0.50 -5.39 9.69
CA VAL A 49 0.89 -4.54 8.54
C VAL A 49 2.36 -4.74 8.21
N ALA A 50 3.23 -4.76 9.22
CA ALA A 50 4.66 -4.94 9.01
C ALA A 50 4.97 -6.31 8.37
N GLU A 51 4.31 -7.36 8.84
CA GLU A 51 4.53 -8.72 8.32
C GLU A 51 4.04 -8.86 6.88
N VAL A 52 2.86 -8.35 6.57
CA VAL A 52 2.32 -8.41 5.21
C VAL A 52 3.20 -7.58 4.26
N THR A 53 3.64 -6.41 4.71
CA THR A 53 4.55 -5.55 3.93
C THR A 53 5.84 -6.29 3.61
N ALA A 54 6.48 -6.89 4.61
CA ALA A 54 7.76 -7.60 4.43
C ALA A 54 7.62 -8.78 3.49
N THR A 55 6.55 -9.57 3.65
CA THR A 55 6.30 -10.72 2.79
C THR A 55 6.06 -10.28 1.34
N THR A 56 5.30 -9.22 1.15
CA THR A 56 5.00 -8.71 -0.18
C THR A 56 6.25 -8.15 -0.86
N MET A 57 7.08 -7.42 -0.13
CA MET A 57 8.35 -6.92 -0.67
C MET A 57 9.24 -8.07 -1.13
N ARG A 58 9.32 -9.13 -0.34
CA ARG A 58 10.10 -10.31 -0.69
C ARG A 58 9.55 -10.98 -1.94
N LEU A 59 8.23 -11.14 -2.02
CA LEU A 59 7.59 -11.74 -3.19
C LEU A 59 7.92 -10.97 -4.46
N LEU A 60 7.72 -9.64 -4.44
CA LEU A 60 7.95 -8.80 -5.60
C LEU A 60 9.43 -8.80 -6.02
N GLY A 61 10.33 -8.96 -5.04
CA GLY A 61 11.76 -8.99 -5.30
C GLY A 61 12.25 -10.28 -5.95
N VAL A 62 11.52 -11.41 -5.78
CA VAL A 62 11.93 -12.70 -6.33
C VAL A 62 11.16 -13.12 -7.57
N LEU A 63 10.06 -12.44 -7.89
CA LEU A 63 9.30 -12.74 -9.10
C LEU A 63 10.08 -12.29 -10.34
N PRO A 64 9.96 -13.07 -11.45
CA PRO A 64 10.58 -12.64 -12.71
C PRO A 64 10.03 -11.31 -13.20
N ALA A 65 10.82 -10.60 -14.00
CA ALA A 65 10.39 -9.34 -14.58
C ALA A 65 9.13 -9.53 -15.42
N ARG A 66 8.20 -8.58 -15.28
CA ARG A 66 6.97 -8.59 -16.06
C ARG A 66 7.24 -8.03 -17.46
N LYS A 67 6.66 -8.66 -18.47
CA LYS A 67 6.85 -8.23 -19.86
C LYS A 67 6.13 -6.92 -20.17
N GLN A 68 5.00 -6.69 -19.53
CA GLN A 68 4.20 -5.47 -19.73
C GLN A 68 3.86 -4.88 -18.37
N PRO A 69 3.84 -3.53 -18.26
CA PRO A 69 3.43 -2.89 -17.02
C PRO A 69 1.97 -3.16 -16.72
N PRO A 70 1.54 -3.09 -15.44
CA PRO A 70 0.14 -3.26 -15.09
C PRO A 70 -0.73 -2.17 -15.70
N ALA A 71 -1.99 -2.52 -15.99
CA ALA A 71 -2.94 -1.61 -16.62
C ALA A 71 -3.36 -0.45 -15.70
N THR A 72 -3.30 -0.67 -14.37
CA THR A 72 -3.72 0.35 -13.41
C THR A 72 -2.53 0.93 -12.68
N VAL A 73 -2.63 2.22 -12.36
CA VAL A 73 -1.59 2.94 -11.62
C VAL A 73 -2.01 3.00 -10.14
N PRO A 74 -1.09 2.68 -9.19
CA PRO A 74 -1.41 2.83 -7.78
C PRO A 74 -1.86 4.24 -7.44
N PRO A 75 -2.81 4.39 -6.49
CA PRO A 75 -3.34 5.72 -6.16
C PRO A 75 -2.29 6.76 -5.80
N LEU A 76 -1.21 6.36 -5.13
CA LEU A 76 -0.16 7.29 -4.71
C LEU A 76 0.60 7.90 -5.89
N ARG A 77 0.48 7.32 -7.08
CA ARG A 77 1.11 7.84 -8.31
C ARG A 77 0.20 8.74 -9.13
N ARG A 78 -1.10 8.77 -8.80
CA ARG A 78 -2.05 9.59 -9.55
C ARG A 78 -1.88 11.06 -9.18
N PRO A 79 -1.82 11.96 -10.18
CA PRO A 79 -1.62 13.39 -9.90
C PRO A 79 -2.71 13.99 -9.01
N ASP A 80 -3.96 13.58 -9.19
CA ASP A 80 -5.07 14.08 -8.39
C ASP A 80 -4.97 13.67 -6.92
N VAL A 81 -4.54 12.43 -6.66
CA VAL A 81 -4.35 11.93 -5.29
C VAL A 81 -3.17 12.64 -4.64
N ARG A 82 -2.06 12.80 -5.36
CA ARG A 82 -0.88 13.49 -4.84
C ARG A 82 -1.18 14.95 -4.53
N ALA A 83 -1.98 15.60 -5.37
CA ALA A 83 -2.38 16.98 -5.17
C ALA A 83 -3.22 17.12 -3.89
N ARG A 84 -4.14 16.17 -3.65
CA ARG A 84 -4.94 16.17 -2.41
C ARG A 84 -4.10 15.94 -1.18
N MET A 85 -3.13 15.04 -1.25
CA MET A 85 -2.22 14.77 -0.15
C MET A 85 -1.35 16.00 0.17
N ALA A 86 -0.86 16.67 -0.85
CA ALA A 86 -0.06 17.88 -0.68
C ALA A 86 -0.91 19.01 -0.07
N ALA A 87 -2.15 19.17 -0.52
CA ALA A 87 -3.06 20.17 0.02
C ALA A 87 -3.38 19.88 1.49
N ALA A 88 -3.64 18.62 1.82
CA ALA A 88 -3.90 18.20 3.20
C ALA A 88 -2.69 18.48 4.11
N ALA A 89 -1.49 18.18 3.62
CA ALA A 89 -0.27 18.44 4.37
C ALA A 89 -0.02 19.93 4.59
N ALA A 90 -0.34 20.75 3.58
CA ALA A 90 -0.18 22.22 3.68
C ALA A 90 -1.17 22.83 4.66
N ASN A 91 -2.35 22.23 4.82
CA ASN A 91 -3.41 22.73 5.69
C ASN A 91 -3.37 22.09 7.08
N GLY A 92 -2.58 21.07 7.26
CA GLY A 92 -2.43 20.34 8.54
C GLY A 92 -1.37 20.93 9.46
#